data_86bb98e2e70d28ceb6c9fc83bb182042
#
_entry.id   86bb98e2e70d28ceb6c9fc83bb182042
#
_cell.length_a   1.000
_cell.length_b   1.000
_cell.length_c   1.000
_cell.angle_alpha   90.00
_cell.angle_beta   90.00
_cell.angle_gamma   90.00
#
_symmetry.space_group_name_H-M   'P 1'
#
loop_
_entity.id
_entity.type
_entity.pdbx_description
1 polymer ?
#
loop_
_entity_poly.entity_id
_entity_poly.type
_entity_poly.pdbx_seq_one_letter_code
_entity_poly.pdbx_strand_id
1 'polypeptide(L)'
;MIIVSGGNIQRDFALDFLKKNKTEKVDLIAADRGVEFFKGTDWQPEVAVGDFDSLSAEGALYLQGLRETEIMRLKPEKDDSDTQSAVNFAIDRGAERITILGATGNRIDHLMANFGLLVHGRNRGADIILVDQWNYMKLIESHTVLKKEEQFGKYVSFFSLEGDLTGLTLRGFKYPLNKYHLKVSDSGLTVSNEIVDEEACVEFDAGSLLMLMTRD
;
A
#
# COMPACT_ATOMS: atom_id res chain seq x y z
N MET A 1 3.89 10.01 -4.05
CA MET A 1 4.58 10.11 -2.75
C MET A 1 4.82 8.73 -2.16
N ILE A 2 5.81 8.56 -1.29
CA ILE A 2 6.06 7.30 -0.57
C ILE A 2 5.89 7.58 0.93
N ILE A 3 5.03 6.80 1.59
CA ILE A 3 4.80 6.88 3.03
C ILE A 3 5.49 5.68 3.69
N VAL A 4 6.24 5.91 4.75
CA VAL A 4 6.81 4.87 5.62
C VAL A 4 6.03 4.88 6.93
N SER A 5 5.24 3.83 7.16
CA SER A 5 4.40 3.65 8.35
C SER A 5 5.09 2.77 9.40
N GLY A 6 4.55 2.74 10.62
CA GLY A 6 5.17 2.10 11.79
C GLY A 6 5.02 0.58 11.91
N GLY A 7 4.53 -0.11 10.88
CA GLY A 7 4.41 -1.58 10.90
C GLY A 7 5.75 -2.30 10.66
N ASN A 8 5.69 -3.59 10.31
CA ASN A 8 6.90 -4.35 10.04
C ASN A 8 7.54 -3.93 8.70
N ILE A 9 8.81 -3.55 8.76
CA ILE A 9 9.58 -3.18 7.57
C ILE A 9 10.83 -4.05 7.52
N GLN A 10 10.94 -4.84 6.46
CA GLN A 10 12.20 -5.47 6.12
C GLN A 10 13.12 -4.41 5.52
N ARG A 11 14.20 -4.09 6.25
CA ARG A 11 15.02 -2.90 5.98
C ARG A 11 15.67 -2.92 4.60
N ASP A 12 16.26 -4.05 4.20
CA ASP A 12 16.97 -4.14 2.92
C ASP A 12 16.01 -3.99 1.74
N PHE A 13 14.83 -4.65 1.81
CA PHE A 13 13.79 -4.49 0.81
C PHE A 13 13.34 -3.03 0.68
N ALA A 14 13.06 -2.39 1.82
CA ALA A 14 12.57 -1.01 1.82
C ALA A 14 13.63 -0.03 1.28
N LEU A 15 14.91 -0.21 1.63
CA LEU A 15 16.00 0.59 1.09
C LEU A 15 16.17 0.40 -0.42
N ASP A 16 16.09 -0.84 -0.91
CA ASP A 16 16.14 -1.12 -2.35
C ASP A 16 14.92 -0.57 -3.08
N PHE A 17 13.74 -0.62 -2.45
CA PHE A 17 12.53 -0.01 -2.98
C PHE A 17 12.69 1.52 -3.12
N LEU A 18 13.20 2.20 -2.08
CA LEU A 18 13.46 3.63 -2.12
C LEU A 18 14.48 3.99 -3.20
N LYS A 19 15.59 3.27 -3.32
CA LYS A 19 16.61 3.51 -4.36
C LYS A 19 16.03 3.45 -5.77
N LYS A 20 15.03 2.58 -6.00
CA LYS A 20 14.40 2.40 -7.32
C LYS A 20 13.30 3.42 -7.61
N ASN A 21 12.59 3.88 -6.59
CA ASN A 21 11.34 4.62 -6.75
C ASN A 21 11.39 6.08 -6.28
N LYS A 22 12.33 6.44 -5.37
CA LYS A 22 12.51 7.83 -4.92
C LYS A 22 13.25 8.61 -6.00
N THR A 23 12.64 9.66 -6.48
CA THR A 23 13.22 10.66 -7.38
C THR A 23 13.07 12.03 -6.74
N GLU A 24 13.65 13.08 -7.32
CA GLU A 24 13.50 14.46 -6.84
C GLU A 24 12.02 14.94 -6.79
N LYS A 25 11.14 14.27 -7.56
CA LYS A 25 9.70 14.60 -7.61
C LYS A 25 8.84 13.76 -6.65
N VAL A 26 9.45 12.84 -5.90
CA VAL A 26 8.74 11.92 -5.02
C VAL A 26 9.11 12.23 -3.58
N ASP A 27 8.20 12.82 -2.82
CA ASP A 27 8.41 13.09 -1.40
C ASP A 27 8.28 11.82 -0.56
N LEU A 28 9.11 11.75 0.50
CA LEU A 28 9.05 10.73 1.54
C LEU A 28 8.32 11.30 2.76
N ILE A 29 7.32 10.57 3.22
CA ILE A 29 6.56 10.91 4.43
C ILE A 29 6.79 9.81 5.46
N ALA A 30 7.12 10.16 6.68
CA ALA A 30 7.13 9.23 7.81
C ALA A 30 5.82 9.36 8.58
N ALA A 31 5.09 8.26 8.77
CA ALA A 31 3.91 8.22 9.61
C ALA A 31 4.25 7.59 10.96
N ASP A 32 4.12 8.36 12.04
CA ASP A 32 4.39 7.98 13.43
C ASP A 32 5.74 7.26 13.56
N ARG A 33 5.76 6.05 14.12
CA ARG A 33 6.96 5.23 14.31
C ARG A 33 7.73 4.92 13.01
N GLY A 34 7.13 5.12 11.84
CA GLY A 34 7.82 5.01 10.56
C GLY A 34 9.05 5.93 10.43
N VAL A 35 9.16 6.99 11.23
CA VAL A 35 10.34 7.85 11.27
C VAL A 35 11.61 7.10 11.71
N GLU A 36 11.48 6.08 12.55
CA GLU A 36 12.62 5.29 13.02
C GLU A 36 13.30 4.47 11.92
N PHE A 37 12.58 4.17 10.82
CA PHE A 37 13.17 3.49 9.67
C PHE A 37 14.35 4.26 9.08
N PHE A 38 14.26 5.59 9.06
CA PHE A 38 15.27 6.45 8.43
C PHE A 38 16.55 6.60 9.26
N LYS A 39 16.51 6.24 10.54
CA LYS A 39 17.69 6.29 11.41
C LYS A 39 18.82 5.41 10.87
N GLY A 40 20.00 6.00 10.67
CA GLY A 40 21.18 5.30 10.13
C GLY A 40 21.04 4.91 8.67
N THR A 41 20.23 5.61 7.89
CA THR A 41 20.18 5.54 6.43
C THR A 41 20.65 6.87 5.83
N ASP A 42 20.91 6.86 4.52
CA ASP A 42 21.18 8.09 3.74
C ASP A 42 19.89 8.82 3.35
N TRP A 43 18.73 8.32 3.80
CA TRP A 43 17.42 8.88 3.50
C TRP A 43 16.87 9.69 4.68
N GLN A 44 16.18 10.76 4.39
CA GLN A 44 15.45 11.57 5.36
C GLN A 44 14.05 11.83 4.82
N PRO A 45 13.00 11.77 5.66
CA PRO A 45 11.66 12.14 5.21
C PRO A 45 11.56 13.66 5.06
N GLU A 46 10.88 14.11 4.02
CA GLU A 46 10.53 15.52 3.85
C GLU A 46 9.47 15.95 4.88
N VAL A 47 8.62 15.01 5.30
CA VAL A 47 7.56 15.27 6.29
C VAL A 47 7.46 14.11 7.28
N ALA A 48 7.25 14.43 8.56
CA ALA A 48 6.89 13.45 9.60
C ALA A 48 5.52 13.81 10.18
N VAL A 49 4.57 12.86 10.14
CA VAL A 49 3.17 13.05 10.58
C VAL A 49 2.86 12.08 11.69
N GLY A 50 2.38 12.54 12.85
CA GLY A 50 1.99 11.65 13.95
C GLY A 50 1.89 12.37 15.29
N ASP A 51 1.41 11.67 16.31
CA ASP A 51 1.51 12.13 17.71
C ASP A 51 2.85 11.72 18.33
N PHE A 52 3.51 10.71 17.72
CA PHE A 52 4.84 10.21 18.09
C PHE A 52 4.93 9.61 19.50
N ASP A 53 3.81 9.14 20.05
CA ASP A 53 3.76 8.55 21.38
C ASP A 53 4.34 7.12 21.41
N SER A 54 4.37 6.46 20.25
CA SER A 54 4.87 5.09 20.07
C SER A 54 6.38 5.00 19.80
N LEU A 55 7.08 6.14 19.72
CA LEU A 55 8.52 6.17 19.45
C LEU A 55 9.36 5.59 20.59
N SER A 56 10.42 4.88 20.23
CA SER A 56 11.49 4.59 21.18
C SER A 56 12.21 5.87 21.62
N ALA A 57 12.92 5.80 22.76
CA ALA A 57 13.73 6.92 23.22
C ALA A 57 14.75 7.40 22.14
N GLU A 58 15.33 6.45 21.40
CA GLU A 58 16.25 6.75 20.31
C GLU A 58 15.52 7.34 19.08
N GLY A 59 14.31 6.87 18.78
CA GLY A 59 13.45 7.42 17.73
C GLY A 59 13.05 8.86 18.01
N ALA A 60 12.70 9.16 19.28
CA ALA A 60 12.38 10.51 19.71
C ALA A 60 13.59 11.46 19.59
N LEU A 61 14.79 11.01 19.95
CA LEU A 61 16.03 11.78 19.76
C LEU A 61 16.34 12.00 18.27
N TYR A 62 16.14 10.96 17.44
CA TYR A 62 16.32 11.09 16.00
C TYR A 62 15.36 12.13 15.41
N LEU A 63 14.05 12.05 15.74
CA LEU A 63 13.04 13.00 15.30
C LEU A 63 13.41 14.45 15.68
N GLN A 64 13.90 14.68 16.92
CA GLN A 64 14.35 16.00 17.38
C GLN A 64 15.58 16.53 16.60
N GLY A 65 16.40 15.63 16.07
CA GLY A 65 17.58 15.95 15.27
C GLY A 65 17.30 16.32 13.82
N LEU A 66 16.12 16.02 13.31
CA LEU A 66 15.72 16.32 11.93
C LEU A 66 15.53 17.84 11.75
N ARG A 67 16.32 18.46 10.86
CA ARG A 67 16.30 19.92 10.66
C ARG A 67 15.56 20.36 9.40
N GLU A 68 15.54 19.50 8.39
CA GLU A 68 14.92 19.78 7.07
C GLU A 68 13.56 19.11 6.90
N THR A 69 13.12 18.33 7.90
CA THR A 69 11.84 17.62 7.91
C THR A 69 10.75 18.52 8.50
N GLU A 70 9.66 18.70 7.77
CA GLU A 70 8.44 19.30 8.31
C GLU A 70 7.79 18.34 9.31
N ILE A 71 7.58 18.75 10.55
CA ILE A 71 6.99 17.92 11.60
C ILE A 71 5.55 18.36 11.84
N MET A 72 4.61 17.50 11.41
CA MET A 72 3.17 17.67 11.67
C MET A 72 2.76 16.85 12.88
N ARG A 73 2.67 17.52 14.05
CA ARG A 73 2.21 16.88 15.27
C ARG A 73 0.69 16.80 15.31
N LEU A 74 0.19 15.60 15.49
CA LEU A 74 -1.23 15.30 15.62
C LEU A 74 -1.62 15.22 17.11
N LYS A 75 -2.90 15.45 17.39
CA LYS A 75 -3.44 15.16 18.72
C LYS A 75 -3.66 13.63 18.84
N PRO A 76 -3.38 13.04 20.03
CA PRO A 76 -3.64 11.60 20.23
C PRO A 76 -5.12 11.23 20.08
N GLU A 77 -6.01 12.11 20.52
CA GLU A 77 -7.46 11.94 20.44
C GLU A 77 -7.97 12.42 19.07
N LYS A 78 -7.95 11.51 18.09
CA LYS A 78 -8.44 11.74 16.72
C LYS A 78 -9.07 10.48 16.16
N ASP A 79 -9.96 10.63 15.22
CA ASP A 79 -10.66 9.50 14.58
C ASP A 79 -9.74 8.77 13.57
N ASP A 80 -8.79 9.48 12.95
CA ASP A 80 -7.88 8.95 11.94
C ASP A 80 -6.64 8.29 12.56
N SER A 81 -6.18 7.17 11.98
CA SER A 81 -4.84 6.66 12.26
C SER A 81 -3.75 7.61 11.71
N ASP A 82 -2.52 7.53 12.24
CA ASP A 82 -1.41 8.35 11.74
C ASP A 82 -1.10 8.08 10.27
N THR A 83 -1.24 6.81 9.84
CA THR A 83 -1.09 6.44 8.42
C THR A 83 -2.18 7.09 7.57
N GLN A 84 -3.44 7.12 8.04
CA GLN A 84 -4.53 7.81 7.33
C GLN A 84 -4.28 9.32 7.28
N SER A 85 -3.83 9.93 8.37
CA SER A 85 -3.47 11.36 8.39
C SER A 85 -2.33 11.68 7.41
N ALA A 86 -1.32 10.80 7.30
CA ALA A 86 -0.24 10.95 6.32
C ALA A 86 -0.74 10.79 4.87
N VAL A 87 -1.69 9.87 4.63
CA VAL A 87 -2.36 9.72 3.32
C VAL A 87 -3.16 10.97 2.97
N ASN A 88 -3.97 11.48 3.92
CA ASN A 88 -4.74 12.71 3.72
C ASN A 88 -3.82 13.89 3.38
N PHE A 89 -2.74 14.05 4.13
CA PHE A 89 -1.74 15.08 3.86
C PHE A 89 -1.13 14.95 2.46
N ALA A 90 -0.79 13.73 2.01
CA ALA A 90 -0.26 13.49 0.68
C ALA A 90 -1.27 13.86 -0.42
N ILE A 91 -2.53 13.48 -0.25
CA ILE A 91 -3.60 13.80 -1.21
C ILE A 91 -3.84 15.31 -1.26
N ASP A 92 -3.90 15.99 -0.11
CA ASP A 92 -4.10 17.44 -0.04
C ASP A 92 -2.95 18.23 -0.71
N ARG A 93 -1.77 17.62 -0.82
CA ARG A 93 -0.62 18.13 -1.61
C ARG A 93 -0.61 17.69 -3.08
N GLY A 94 -1.70 17.08 -3.55
CA GLY A 94 -1.88 16.71 -4.96
C GLY A 94 -1.24 15.37 -5.35
N ALA A 95 -0.99 14.47 -4.40
CA ALA A 95 -0.49 13.13 -4.73
C ALA A 95 -1.58 12.30 -5.39
N GLU A 96 -1.40 11.96 -6.66
CA GLU A 96 -2.26 11.04 -7.41
C GLU A 96 -1.85 9.57 -7.22
N ARG A 97 -0.62 9.32 -6.75
CA ARG A 97 -0.11 7.98 -6.44
C ARG A 97 0.65 7.98 -5.13
N ILE A 98 0.25 7.08 -4.24
CA ILE A 98 0.84 6.95 -2.91
C ILE A 98 1.25 5.49 -2.69
N THR A 99 2.51 5.25 -2.36
CA THR A 99 2.98 3.92 -1.96
C THR A 99 3.26 3.91 -0.48
N ILE A 100 2.74 2.91 0.25
CA ILE A 100 2.92 2.79 1.70
C ILE A 100 3.78 1.56 2.00
N LEU A 101 4.95 1.81 2.59
CA LEU A 101 5.83 0.82 3.21
C LEU A 101 5.47 0.71 4.70
N GLY A 102 5.60 -0.48 5.29
CA GLY A 102 5.27 -0.69 6.71
C GLY A 102 3.78 -0.64 7.02
N ALA A 103 2.92 -0.85 6.01
CA ALA A 103 1.47 -0.98 6.19
C ALA A 103 1.04 -2.35 6.69
N THR A 104 1.94 -3.34 6.67
CA THR A 104 1.74 -4.69 7.16
C THR A 104 2.45 -4.89 8.50
N GLY A 105 2.00 -5.82 9.32
CA GLY A 105 2.61 -6.06 10.63
C GLY A 105 1.86 -7.11 11.43
N ASN A 106 2.18 -7.22 12.73
CA ASN A 106 1.60 -8.21 13.61
C ASN A 106 0.13 -7.93 13.97
N ARG A 107 -0.32 -6.68 13.86
CA ARG A 107 -1.68 -6.26 14.18
C ARG A 107 -2.56 -6.34 12.94
N ILE A 108 -3.43 -7.33 12.89
CA ILE A 108 -4.37 -7.57 11.78
C ILE A 108 -5.41 -6.43 11.68
N ASP A 109 -5.83 -5.85 12.81
CA ASP A 109 -6.73 -4.71 12.83
C ASP A 109 -6.15 -3.49 12.08
N HIS A 110 -4.86 -3.21 12.23
CA HIS A 110 -4.18 -2.17 11.46
C HIS A 110 -4.09 -2.52 9.97
N LEU A 111 -3.84 -3.79 9.64
CA LEU A 111 -3.83 -4.24 8.24
C LEU A 111 -5.22 -4.05 7.59
N MET A 112 -6.29 -4.42 8.32
CA MET A 112 -7.67 -4.21 7.84
C MET A 112 -7.98 -2.72 7.64
N ALA A 113 -7.56 -1.87 8.57
CA ALA A 113 -7.70 -0.42 8.41
C ALA A 113 -6.93 0.10 7.19
N ASN A 114 -5.72 -0.41 6.94
CA ASN A 114 -4.92 -0.04 5.79
C ASN A 114 -5.53 -0.50 4.45
N PHE A 115 -6.28 -1.61 4.40
CA PHE A 115 -7.08 -1.94 3.22
C PHE A 115 -8.19 -0.90 2.99
N GLY A 116 -8.78 -0.35 4.04
CA GLY A 116 -9.72 0.76 3.94
C GLY A 116 -9.10 2.00 3.29
N LEU A 117 -7.79 2.25 3.48
CA LEU A 117 -7.09 3.38 2.84
C LEU A 117 -7.06 3.26 1.31
N LEU A 118 -7.07 2.04 0.75
CA LEU A 118 -7.13 1.85 -0.71
C LEU A 118 -8.42 2.44 -1.28
N VAL A 119 -9.54 2.17 -0.61
CA VAL A 119 -10.86 2.72 -0.97
C VAL A 119 -10.91 4.23 -0.72
N HIS A 120 -10.41 4.67 0.44
CA HIS A 120 -10.33 6.08 0.79
C HIS A 120 -9.55 6.89 -0.25
N GLY A 121 -8.36 6.40 -0.65
CA GLY A 121 -7.55 7.04 -1.68
C GLY A 121 -8.27 7.14 -3.01
N ARG A 122 -8.85 6.04 -3.50
CA ARG A 122 -9.61 6.02 -4.76
C ARG A 122 -10.77 7.03 -4.73
N ASN A 123 -11.53 7.11 -3.63
CA ASN A 123 -12.64 8.05 -3.49
C ASN A 123 -12.17 9.51 -3.48
N ARG A 124 -10.89 9.75 -3.20
CA ARG A 124 -10.24 11.06 -3.23
C ARG A 124 -9.36 11.29 -4.47
N GLY A 125 -9.38 10.37 -5.45
CA GLY A 125 -8.64 10.49 -6.70
C GLY A 125 -7.16 10.09 -6.61
N ALA A 126 -6.76 9.32 -5.59
CA ALA A 126 -5.41 8.82 -5.45
C ALA A 126 -5.34 7.28 -5.52
N ASP A 127 -4.39 6.75 -6.29
CA ASP A 127 -4.06 5.33 -6.34
C ASP A 127 -3.11 4.98 -5.20
N ILE A 128 -3.56 4.17 -4.25
CA ILE A 128 -2.77 3.75 -3.10
C ILE A 128 -2.27 2.32 -3.30
N ILE A 129 -0.99 2.12 -3.02
CA ILE A 129 -0.31 0.84 -3.10
C ILE A 129 0.25 0.53 -1.71
N LEU A 130 -0.08 -0.64 -1.17
CA LEU A 130 0.60 -1.19 0.01
C LEU A 130 1.65 -2.19 -0.46
N VAL A 131 2.89 -2.05 0.00
CA VAL A 131 3.95 -2.95 -0.42
C VAL A 131 4.88 -3.33 0.73
N ASP A 132 5.21 -4.61 0.79
CA ASP A 132 6.27 -5.16 1.63
C ASP A 132 7.11 -6.18 0.83
N GLN A 133 8.03 -6.86 1.48
CA GLN A 133 8.91 -7.83 0.81
C GLN A 133 8.19 -9.01 0.16
N TRP A 134 6.97 -9.32 0.60
CA TRP A 134 6.19 -10.48 0.16
C TRP A 134 4.97 -10.11 -0.67
N ASN A 135 4.47 -8.87 -0.51
CA ASN A 135 3.17 -8.47 -0.97
C ASN A 135 3.21 -7.12 -1.69
N TYR A 136 2.47 -7.03 -2.79
CA TYR A 136 2.11 -5.81 -3.49
C TYR A 136 0.60 -5.79 -3.65
N MET A 137 -0.07 -4.80 -3.08
CA MET A 137 -1.52 -4.77 -2.93
C MET A 137 -2.07 -3.44 -3.38
N LYS A 138 -3.11 -3.44 -4.21
CA LYS A 138 -3.83 -2.24 -4.65
C LYS A 138 -5.22 -2.57 -5.17
N LEU A 139 -6.09 -1.57 -5.22
CA LEU A 139 -7.28 -1.64 -6.05
C LEU A 139 -6.90 -1.52 -7.52
N ILE A 140 -7.59 -2.28 -8.37
CA ILE A 140 -7.39 -2.20 -9.82
C ILE A 140 -8.69 -1.81 -10.51
N GLU A 141 -8.55 -1.16 -11.67
CA GLU A 141 -9.67 -0.81 -12.53
C GLU A 141 -10.00 -1.96 -13.47
N SER A 142 -11.23 -1.96 -13.99
CA SER A 142 -11.61 -2.89 -15.08
C SER A 142 -10.74 -2.65 -16.31
N HIS A 143 -10.51 -3.70 -17.10
CA HIS A 143 -9.59 -3.72 -18.25
C HIS A 143 -8.10 -3.54 -17.88
N THR A 144 -7.72 -3.88 -16.63
CA THR A 144 -6.31 -3.90 -16.23
C THR A 144 -5.56 -5.01 -16.98
N VAL A 145 -4.46 -4.64 -17.64
CA VAL A 145 -3.52 -5.58 -18.25
C VAL A 145 -2.29 -5.71 -17.35
N LEU A 146 -1.92 -6.94 -17.06
CA LEU A 146 -0.77 -7.30 -16.23
C LEU A 146 0.25 -8.03 -17.10
N LYS A 147 1.47 -7.49 -17.19
CA LYS A 147 2.55 -8.14 -17.92
C LYS A 147 3.30 -9.09 -16.98
N LYS A 148 3.56 -10.30 -17.44
CA LYS A 148 4.25 -11.32 -16.68
C LYS A 148 5.65 -10.90 -16.24
N GLU A 149 6.37 -10.20 -17.09
CA GLU A 149 7.72 -9.69 -16.79
C GLU A 149 7.75 -8.58 -15.71
N GLU A 150 6.62 -7.88 -15.51
CA GLU A 150 6.48 -6.79 -14.54
C GLU A 150 5.84 -7.26 -13.21
N GLN A 151 5.48 -8.55 -13.09
CA GLN A 151 4.81 -9.05 -11.88
C GLN A 151 5.72 -8.97 -10.65
N PHE A 152 5.16 -8.51 -9.53
CA PHE A 152 5.89 -8.39 -8.25
C PHE A 152 6.26 -9.76 -7.67
N GLY A 153 5.37 -10.72 -7.77
CA GLY A 153 5.50 -12.07 -7.23
C GLY A 153 4.79 -13.09 -8.11
N LYS A 154 5.03 -14.37 -7.85
CA LYS A 154 4.50 -15.48 -8.64
C LYS A 154 2.97 -15.55 -8.60
N TYR A 155 2.37 -15.28 -7.45
CA TYR A 155 0.95 -15.47 -7.24
C TYR A 155 0.19 -14.15 -7.38
N VAL A 156 -0.98 -14.22 -8.01
CA VAL A 156 -1.92 -13.10 -8.12
C VAL A 156 -3.26 -13.53 -7.53
N SER A 157 -3.72 -12.81 -6.54
CA SER A 157 -5.00 -13.07 -5.88
C SER A 157 -5.94 -11.88 -6.02
N PHE A 158 -7.24 -12.15 -6.04
CA PHE A 158 -8.26 -11.13 -6.20
C PHE A 158 -9.33 -11.28 -5.12
N PHE A 159 -9.73 -10.16 -4.52
CA PHE A 159 -10.80 -10.10 -3.52
C PHE A 159 -11.73 -8.94 -3.80
N SER A 160 -13.01 -9.17 -3.60
CA SER A 160 -13.97 -8.07 -3.58
C SER A 160 -13.89 -7.35 -2.23
N LEU A 161 -13.72 -6.02 -2.22
CA LEU A 161 -13.44 -5.28 -0.98
C LEU A 161 -14.67 -4.55 -0.43
N GLU A 162 -15.58 -4.08 -1.28
CA GLU A 162 -16.74 -3.27 -0.88
C GLU A 162 -18.08 -3.96 -1.19
N GLY A 163 -18.15 -5.26 -1.02
CA GLY A 163 -19.31 -6.06 -1.38
C GLY A 163 -19.05 -6.96 -2.60
N ASP A 164 -20.09 -7.55 -3.16
CA ASP A 164 -19.94 -8.46 -4.30
C ASP A 164 -19.49 -7.71 -5.56
N LEU A 165 -18.69 -8.39 -6.40
CA LEU A 165 -18.20 -7.88 -7.68
C LEU A 165 -18.83 -8.68 -8.82
N THR A 166 -19.32 -7.99 -9.84
CA THR A 166 -20.01 -8.62 -10.99
C THR A 166 -19.14 -8.66 -12.23
N GLY A 167 -19.30 -9.72 -13.02
CA GLY A 167 -18.72 -9.84 -14.33
C GLY A 167 -17.22 -10.13 -14.38
N LEU A 168 -16.61 -10.64 -13.28
CA LEU A 168 -15.18 -10.90 -13.24
C LEU A 168 -14.75 -11.86 -14.33
N THR A 169 -13.87 -11.39 -15.19
CA THR A 169 -13.27 -12.16 -16.27
C THR A 169 -11.75 -12.10 -16.14
N LEU A 170 -11.12 -13.25 -16.06
CA LEU A 170 -9.67 -13.42 -15.96
C LEU A 170 -9.18 -14.18 -17.20
N ARG A 171 -8.33 -13.55 -18.02
CA ARG A 171 -7.68 -14.17 -19.19
C ARG A 171 -6.16 -14.11 -19.04
N GLY A 172 -5.46 -15.10 -19.57
CA GLY A 172 -3.99 -15.20 -19.43
C GLY A 172 -3.53 -15.71 -18.07
N PHE A 173 -4.47 -16.19 -17.25
CA PHE A 173 -4.22 -16.80 -15.94
C PHE A 173 -4.38 -18.32 -15.99
N LYS A 174 -3.69 -19.00 -15.08
CA LYS A 174 -3.77 -20.46 -14.90
C LYS A 174 -5.19 -20.94 -14.56
N TYR A 175 -5.92 -20.15 -13.79
CA TYR A 175 -7.31 -20.38 -13.43
C TYR A 175 -8.17 -19.24 -14.00
N PRO A 176 -8.60 -19.34 -15.29
CA PRO A 176 -9.37 -18.30 -15.94
C PRO A 176 -10.80 -18.26 -15.40
N LEU A 177 -11.42 -17.08 -15.47
CA LEU A 177 -12.84 -16.88 -15.16
C LEU A 177 -13.53 -16.17 -16.32
N ASN A 178 -14.83 -16.37 -16.45
CA ASN A 178 -15.64 -15.71 -17.47
C ASN A 178 -16.94 -15.19 -16.85
N LYS A 179 -17.08 -13.88 -16.77
CA LYS A 179 -18.23 -13.16 -16.22
C LYS A 179 -18.73 -13.70 -14.87
N TYR A 180 -17.80 -14.07 -14.01
CA TYR A 180 -18.10 -14.62 -12.70
C TYR A 180 -18.64 -13.56 -11.75
N HIS A 181 -19.64 -13.90 -10.94
CA HIS A 181 -20.11 -13.05 -9.83
C HIS A 181 -19.30 -13.42 -8.57
N LEU A 182 -18.26 -12.63 -8.28
CA LEU A 182 -17.37 -12.85 -7.14
C LEU A 182 -18.01 -12.30 -5.87
N LYS A 183 -18.34 -13.19 -4.95
CA LYS A 183 -18.88 -12.85 -3.63
C LYS A 183 -17.75 -12.62 -2.64
N VAL A 184 -18.01 -11.78 -1.64
CA VAL A 184 -17.08 -11.61 -0.49
C VAL A 184 -16.79 -12.95 0.20
N SER A 185 -17.72 -13.90 0.16
CA SER A 185 -17.58 -15.24 0.75
C SER A 185 -16.77 -16.24 -0.08
N ASP A 186 -16.39 -15.91 -1.33
CA ASP A 186 -15.65 -16.81 -2.22
C ASP A 186 -14.15 -16.81 -1.88
N SER A 187 -13.84 -17.24 -0.68
CA SER A 187 -12.54 -17.08 -0.02
C SER A 187 -11.37 -17.84 -0.65
N GLY A 188 -11.62 -18.81 -1.53
CA GLY A 188 -10.56 -19.63 -2.12
C GLY A 188 -10.48 -19.57 -3.65
N LEU A 189 -11.52 -19.10 -4.32
CA LEU A 189 -11.65 -19.21 -5.77
C LEU A 189 -10.58 -18.42 -6.54
N THR A 190 -10.24 -17.22 -6.04
CA THR A 190 -9.35 -16.29 -6.72
C THR A 190 -8.00 -16.12 -6.03
N VAL A 191 -7.65 -17.03 -5.11
CA VAL A 191 -6.40 -17.01 -4.36
C VAL A 191 -5.33 -17.82 -5.08
N SER A 192 -4.09 -17.31 -5.08
CA SER A 192 -2.91 -17.98 -5.65
C SER A 192 -3.06 -18.37 -7.14
N ASN A 193 -3.69 -17.52 -7.92
CA ASN A 193 -3.65 -17.64 -9.37
C ASN A 193 -2.26 -17.28 -9.91
N GLU A 194 -1.94 -17.62 -11.12
CA GLU A 194 -0.64 -17.40 -11.76
C GLU A 194 -0.84 -16.80 -13.15
N ILE A 195 -0.04 -15.83 -13.56
CA ILE A 195 -0.01 -15.36 -14.95
C ILE A 195 0.74 -16.42 -15.78
N VAL A 196 0.08 -16.98 -16.78
CA VAL A 196 0.67 -18.03 -17.65
C VAL A 196 1.06 -17.49 -19.02
N ASP A 197 0.30 -16.55 -19.56
CA ASP A 197 0.60 -15.88 -20.83
C ASP A 197 1.58 -14.70 -20.63
N GLU A 198 2.06 -14.08 -21.70
CA GLU A 198 2.91 -12.87 -21.61
C GLU A 198 2.14 -11.71 -20.98
N GLU A 199 0.86 -11.61 -21.27
CA GLU A 199 -0.08 -10.63 -20.71
C GLU A 199 -1.31 -11.34 -20.15
N ALA A 200 -1.79 -10.86 -19.01
CA ALA A 200 -3.05 -11.27 -18.41
C ALA A 200 -4.00 -10.08 -18.31
N CYS A 201 -5.27 -10.30 -18.59
CA CYS A 201 -6.29 -9.27 -18.57
C CYS A 201 -7.31 -9.56 -17.47
N VAL A 202 -7.65 -8.51 -16.70
CA VAL A 202 -8.68 -8.52 -15.66
C VAL A 202 -9.77 -7.55 -16.04
N GLU A 203 -10.98 -8.05 -16.23
CA GLU A 203 -12.17 -7.25 -16.54
C GLU A 203 -13.28 -7.52 -15.53
N PHE A 204 -14.09 -6.53 -15.23
CA PHE A 204 -15.30 -6.67 -14.41
C PHE A 204 -16.30 -5.55 -14.74
N ASP A 205 -17.58 -5.79 -14.44
CA ASP A 205 -18.65 -4.85 -14.77
C ASP A 205 -18.84 -3.81 -13.66
N ALA A 206 -18.84 -4.24 -12.39
CA ALA A 206 -19.04 -3.35 -11.23
C ALA A 206 -18.47 -3.97 -9.96
N GLY A 207 -18.06 -3.10 -9.03
CA GLY A 207 -17.48 -3.44 -7.74
C GLY A 207 -16.06 -2.93 -7.56
N SER A 208 -15.46 -3.24 -6.42
CA SER A 208 -14.09 -2.87 -6.05
C SER A 208 -13.22 -4.10 -5.96
N LEU A 209 -12.27 -4.23 -6.87
CA LEU A 209 -11.38 -5.39 -6.94
C LEU A 209 -10.02 -5.08 -6.33
N LEU A 210 -9.74 -5.72 -5.20
CA LEU A 210 -8.42 -5.74 -4.59
C LEU A 210 -7.57 -6.81 -5.29
N MET A 211 -6.43 -6.42 -5.81
CA MET A 211 -5.40 -7.30 -6.34
C MET A 211 -4.23 -7.40 -5.36
N LEU A 212 -3.79 -8.62 -5.10
CA LEU A 212 -2.54 -8.89 -4.38
C LEU A 212 -1.62 -9.68 -5.31
N MET A 213 -0.40 -9.18 -5.52
CA MET A 213 0.68 -9.99 -6.07
C MET A 213 1.58 -10.42 -4.92
N THR A 214 1.81 -11.72 -4.78
CA THR A 214 2.54 -12.27 -3.63
C THR A 214 3.62 -13.25 -4.04
N ARG A 215 4.61 -13.42 -3.17
CA ARG A 215 5.70 -14.40 -3.33
C ARG A 215 6.05 -15.04 -1.98
N ASP A 216 6.63 -16.25 -2.02
CA ASP A 216 7.17 -16.95 -0.85
C ASP A 216 8.55 -16.41 -0.48
#